data_bd80bbe81a5ccf574b9764175dfc4a16
#
_entry.id   bd80bbe81a5ccf574b9764175dfc4a16
#
_cell.length_a   1.000
_cell.length_b   1.000
_cell.length_c   1.000
_cell.angle_alpha   90.00
_cell.angle_beta   90.00
_cell.angle_gamma   90.00
#
_symmetry.space_group_name_H-M   'P 1'
#
loop_
_entity.id
_entity.type
_entity.pdbx_description
1 polymer ?
#
loop_
_entity_poly.entity_id
_entity_poly.type
_entity_poly.pdbx_seq_one_letter_code
_entity_poly.pdbx_strand_id
1 'polypeptide(L)'
;MRKLKVILKIGKGDKNMKLIMRADDLGFSEAVNLGIYKAVKEGVITSVGMMTNMEHANHGYELVKDFDIALGQHTNICVGRPLTDPKLIPSLVQENGEFCSSREIRSRKEDTVVIEEAEMEIEAQYFRFKEITGKDPDYFEYHAVISQNFFIALRNVAKKYGLFYENVLFDQEFEKENNIYGIAMAKLNEQMLYDPKEYIENSLEFIRNHDVSVMVFHPGYLDQYILTHSSFTLIRAMECDFLCSSWLKDWLKEYQIELTDFRKVKNA
;
A
#
# COMPACT_ATOMS: atom_id res chain seq x y z
N MET A 1 17.51 -29.74 -22.45
CA MET A 1 18.34 -29.91 -21.22
C MET A 1 17.43 -29.69 -20.03
N ARG A 2 17.15 -30.74 -19.22
CA ARG A 2 16.35 -30.64 -17.98
C ARG A 2 17.15 -29.85 -16.93
N LYS A 3 16.70 -28.65 -16.54
CA LYS A 3 17.20 -27.96 -15.36
C LYS A 3 16.83 -28.82 -14.14
N LEU A 4 17.84 -29.37 -13.46
CA LEU A 4 17.66 -30.00 -12.15
C LEU A 4 17.05 -28.94 -11.21
N LYS A 5 15.79 -29.16 -10.80
CA LYS A 5 15.23 -28.49 -9.62
C LYS A 5 16.00 -29.03 -8.41
N VAL A 6 16.90 -28.25 -7.86
CA VAL A 6 17.47 -28.51 -6.54
C VAL A 6 16.36 -28.18 -5.55
N ILE A 7 15.60 -29.19 -5.16
CA ILE A 7 14.70 -29.10 -4.01
C ILE A 7 15.60 -29.08 -2.78
N LEU A 8 15.99 -27.90 -2.33
CA LEU A 8 16.57 -27.73 -1.00
C LEU A 8 15.50 -28.20 0.00
N LYS A 9 15.74 -29.36 0.61
CA LYS A 9 14.93 -29.85 1.73
C LYS A 9 14.95 -28.78 2.81
N ILE A 10 13.75 -28.27 3.13
CA ILE A 10 13.50 -27.39 4.26
C ILE A 10 14.00 -28.13 5.51
N GLY A 11 15.00 -27.56 6.22
CA GLY A 11 15.55 -28.14 7.43
C GLY A 11 14.51 -28.09 8.58
N LYS A 12 14.51 -29.09 9.44
CA LYS A 12 13.67 -29.10 10.65
C LYS A 12 14.08 -27.93 11.55
N GLY A 13 13.29 -26.87 11.54
CA GLY A 13 13.54 -25.63 12.31
C GLY A 13 13.10 -24.37 11.56
N ASP A 14 12.36 -24.50 10.47
CA ASP A 14 11.98 -23.36 9.64
C ASP A 14 11.02 -22.43 10.38
N LYS A 15 11.44 -21.18 10.46
CA LYS A 15 10.71 -20.01 10.88
C LYS A 15 9.34 -19.96 10.18
N ASN A 16 8.27 -19.66 10.90
CA ASN A 16 6.95 -19.50 10.28
C ASN A 16 6.96 -18.23 9.42
N MET A 17 7.12 -18.40 8.12
CA MET A 17 7.19 -17.32 7.15
C MET A 17 5.79 -16.71 6.97
N LYS A 18 5.60 -15.48 7.43
CA LYS A 18 4.34 -14.76 7.27
C LYS A 18 4.49 -13.67 6.21
N LEU A 19 3.49 -13.56 5.34
CA LEU A 19 3.47 -12.56 4.28
C LEU A 19 2.16 -11.78 4.31
N ILE A 20 2.27 -10.45 4.40
CA ILE A 20 1.18 -9.51 4.17
C ILE A 20 1.19 -9.14 2.70
N MET A 21 0.12 -9.46 1.99
CA MET A 21 -0.11 -9.05 0.61
C MET A 21 -1.01 -7.82 0.63
N ARG A 22 -0.44 -6.63 0.43
CA ARG A 22 -1.15 -5.35 0.49
C ARG A 22 -1.48 -4.84 -0.90
N ALA A 23 -2.74 -4.42 -1.09
CA ALA A 23 -3.18 -3.69 -2.27
C ALA A 23 -3.44 -2.23 -1.91
N ASP A 24 -2.75 -1.31 -2.56
CA ASP A 24 -2.90 0.12 -2.36
C ASP A 24 -3.84 0.76 -3.38
N ASP A 25 -4.26 2.01 -3.11
CA ASP A 25 -5.05 2.88 -3.99
C ASP A 25 -6.56 2.59 -4.04
N LEU A 26 -7.16 1.89 -3.06
CA LEU A 26 -8.64 1.78 -3.02
C LEU A 26 -9.26 3.18 -2.91
N GLY A 27 -10.20 3.48 -3.79
CA GLY A 27 -10.83 4.80 -3.89
C GLY A 27 -10.29 5.66 -5.02
N PHE A 28 -9.13 5.32 -5.62
CA PHE A 28 -8.49 6.13 -6.65
C PHE A 28 -9.40 6.34 -7.88
N SER A 29 -10.01 5.26 -8.39
CA SER A 29 -11.04 5.31 -9.43
C SER A 29 -11.94 4.08 -9.36
N GLU A 30 -13.07 4.07 -10.07
CA GLU A 30 -13.94 2.89 -10.14
C GLU A 30 -13.21 1.67 -10.71
N ALA A 31 -12.42 1.86 -11.74
CA ALA A 31 -11.68 0.78 -12.38
C ALA A 31 -10.62 0.18 -11.44
N VAL A 32 -9.92 1.01 -10.67
CA VAL A 32 -8.97 0.55 -9.65
C VAL A 32 -9.71 -0.22 -8.56
N ASN A 33 -10.83 0.30 -8.06
CA ASN A 33 -11.65 -0.37 -7.05
C ASN A 33 -12.08 -1.78 -7.50
N LEU A 34 -12.52 -1.93 -8.75
CA LEU A 34 -12.93 -3.23 -9.30
C LEU A 34 -11.77 -4.24 -9.41
N GLY A 35 -10.56 -3.76 -9.74
CA GLY A 35 -9.37 -4.62 -9.76
C GLY A 35 -8.94 -5.05 -8.35
N ILE A 36 -8.94 -4.12 -7.38
CA ILE A 36 -8.69 -4.45 -5.97
C ILE A 36 -9.73 -5.44 -5.44
N TYR A 37 -11.01 -5.19 -5.70
CA TYR A 37 -12.09 -6.10 -5.33
C TYR A 37 -11.86 -7.52 -5.88
N LYS A 38 -11.47 -7.65 -7.16
CA LYS A 38 -11.13 -8.95 -7.75
C LYS A 38 -9.95 -9.61 -7.03
N ALA A 39 -8.89 -8.85 -6.77
CA ALA A 39 -7.69 -9.35 -6.10
C ALA A 39 -7.96 -9.78 -4.64
N VAL A 40 -8.89 -9.12 -3.94
CA VAL A 40 -9.37 -9.51 -2.60
C VAL A 40 -10.24 -10.76 -2.69
N LYS A 41 -11.22 -10.78 -3.59
CA LYS A 41 -12.22 -11.85 -3.68
C LYS A 41 -11.66 -13.16 -4.22
N GLU A 42 -10.84 -13.10 -5.25
CA GLU A 42 -10.36 -14.25 -6.01
C GLU A 42 -8.87 -14.52 -5.80
N GLY A 43 -8.15 -13.54 -5.28
CA GLY A 43 -6.69 -13.55 -5.14
C GLY A 43 -6.20 -13.86 -3.73
N VAL A 44 -5.10 -13.20 -3.38
CA VAL A 44 -4.33 -13.45 -2.15
C VAL A 44 -4.10 -12.18 -1.32
N ILE A 45 -4.84 -11.11 -1.60
CA ILE A 45 -4.72 -9.85 -0.86
C ILE A 45 -5.30 -10.01 0.55
N THR A 46 -4.54 -9.56 1.54
CA THR A 46 -4.90 -9.63 2.97
C THR A 46 -5.04 -8.26 3.63
N SER A 47 -4.51 -7.23 3.00
CA SER A 47 -4.57 -5.85 3.49
C SER A 47 -4.83 -4.89 2.34
N VAL A 48 -5.62 -3.84 2.56
CA VAL A 48 -5.98 -2.86 1.54
C VAL A 48 -5.81 -1.44 2.08
N GLY A 49 -5.10 -0.59 1.35
CA GLY A 49 -4.93 0.83 1.65
C GLY A 49 -5.97 1.68 0.91
N MET A 50 -6.77 2.48 1.66
CA MET A 50 -7.85 3.30 1.12
C MET A 50 -7.50 4.79 1.11
N MET A 51 -7.62 5.44 -0.05
CA MET A 51 -7.46 6.87 -0.29
C MET A 51 -8.78 7.60 -0.04
N THR A 52 -8.97 8.13 1.15
CA THR A 52 -10.30 8.64 1.59
C THR A 52 -10.68 10.00 1.02
N ASN A 53 -9.71 10.78 0.53
CA ASN A 53 -9.96 12.05 -0.15
C ASN A 53 -10.45 11.88 -1.60
N MET A 54 -10.38 10.67 -2.16
CA MET A 54 -10.75 10.42 -3.55
C MET A 54 -12.26 10.22 -3.69
N GLU A 55 -12.80 10.64 -4.86
CA GLU A 55 -14.24 10.60 -5.16
C GLU A 55 -14.85 9.21 -5.02
N HIS A 56 -14.09 8.18 -5.40
CA HIS A 56 -14.56 6.79 -5.41
C HIS A 56 -14.27 6.00 -4.12
N ALA A 57 -13.88 6.68 -3.02
CA ALA A 57 -13.57 6.02 -1.75
C ALA A 57 -14.76 5.23 -1.18
N ASN A 58 -15.97 5.82 -1.17
CA ASN A 58 -17.19 5.13 -0.73
C ASN A 58 -17.50 3.89 -1.59
N HIS A 59 -17.40 4.01 -2.92
CA HIS A 59 -17.60 2.88 -3.85
C HIS A 59 -16.57 1.76 -3.56
N GLY A 60 -15.30 2.11 -3.36
CA GLY A 60 -14.27 1.14 -3.01
C GLY A 60 -14.57 0.40 -1.72
N TYR A 61 -14.96 1.13 -0.66
CA TYR A 61 -15.33 0.51 0.62
C TYR A 61 -16.51 -0.45 0.50
N GLU A 62 -17.58 -0.07 -0.19
CA GLU A 62 -18.74 -0.93 -0.39
C GLU A 62 -18.40 -2.27 -1.07
N LEU A 63 -17.40 -2.29 -1.95
CA LEU A 63 -16.95 -3.51 -2.62
C LEU A 63 -16.18 -4.46 -1.68
N VAL A 64 -15.47 -3.92 -0.67
CA VAL A 64 -14.54 -4.73 0.14
C VAL A 64 -14.98 -4.93 1.60
N LYS A 65 -16.00 -4.22 2.09
CA LYS A 65 -16.41 -4.17 3.51
C LYS A 65 -16.72 -5.52 4.15
N ASP A 66 -17.18 -6.49 3.36
CA ASP A 66 -17.62 -7.80 3.85
C ASP A 66 -16.51 -8.87 3.82
N PHE A 67 -15.29 -8.50 3.39
CA PHE A 67 -14.15 -9.41 3.37
C PHE A 67 -13.32 -9.31 4.66
N ASP A 68 -12.74 -10.45 5.08
CA ASP A 68 -11.84 -10.51 6.23
C ASP A 68 -10.43 -10.06 5.86
N ILE A 69 -10.26 -8.75 5.66
CA ILE A 69 -9.00 -8.08 5.34
C ILE A 69 -8.72 -6.95 6.31
N ALA A 70 -7.45 -6.61 6.52
CA ALA A 70 -7.10 -5.36 7.18
C ALA A 70 -7.36 -4.19 6.22
N LEU A 71 -8.06 -3.15 6.70
CA LEU A 71 -8.32 -1.93 5.92
C LEU A 71 -7.58 -0.76 6.56
N GLY A 72 -6.60 -0.22 5.85
CA GLY A 72 -5.76 0.89 6.27
C GLY A 72 -6.14 2.21 5.62
N GLN A 73 -5.69 3.30 6.23
CA GLN A 73 -5.70 4.60 5.58
C GLN A 73 -4.42 4.76 4.76
N HIS A 74 -4.57 4.83 3.44
CA HIS A 74 -3.53 5.16 2.48
C HIS A 74 -3.53 6.67 2.26
N THR A 75 -2.77 7.38 3.09
CA THR A 75 -2.84 8.83 3.20
C THR A 75 -2.23 9.51 1.99
N ASN A 76 -3.02 10.32 1.30
CA ASN A 76 -2.66 10.96 0.04
C ASN A 76 -2.50 12.47 0.21
N ILE A 77 -1.38 13.03 -0.27
CA ILE A 77 -1.11 14.47 -0.35
C ILE A 77 -0.62 14.90 -1.74
N CYS A 78 -0.88 14.10 -2.78
CA CYS A 78 -0.31 14.38 -4.11
C CYS A 78 -1.23 14.07 -5.30
N VAL A 79 -2.47 13.69 -5.06
CA VAL A 79 -3.46 13.43 -6.13
C VAL A 79 -4.82 14.00 -5.76
N GLY A 80 -5.45 14.69 -6.71
CA GLY A 80 -6.79 15.25 -6.53
C GLY A 80 -6.81 16.44 -5.58
N ARG A 81 -7.92 16.60 -4.85
CA ARG A 81 -8.14 17.71 -3.93
C ARG A 81 -8.03 17.26 -2.47
N PRO A 82 -7.49 18.14 -1.60
CA PRO A 82 -7.51 17.90 -0.16
C PRO A 82 -8.94 17.93 0.39
N LEU A 83 -9.12 17.35 1.56
CA LEU A 83 -10.33 17.51 2.38
C LEU A 83 -10.27 18.79 3.22
N THR A 84 -9.07 19.25 3.57
CA THR A 84 -8.82 20.50 4.27
C THR A 84 -8.95 21.69 3.32
N ASP A 85 -9.38 22.86 3.82
CA ASP A 85 -9.38 24.10 3.01
C ASP A 85 -7.94 24.35 2.48
N PRO A 86 -7.75 24.44 1.16
CA PRO A 86 -6.43 24.68 0.54
C PRO A 86 -5.68 25.90 1.10
N LYS A 87 -6.39 26.90 1.61
CA LYS A 87 -5.79 28.08 2.22
C LYS A 87 -5.06 27.81 3.53
N LEU A 88 -5.41 26.71 4.20
CA LEU A 88 -4.80 26.30 5.48
C LEU A 88 -3.58 25.40 5.27
N ILE A 89 -3.39 24.85 4.07
CA ILE A 89 -2.34 23.90 3.72
C ILE A 89 -1.57 24.29 2.44
N PRO A 90 -1.12 25.55 2.31
CA PRO A 90 -0.54 26.08 1.08
C PRO A 90 0.75 25.36 0.64
N SER A 91 1.48 24.67 1.54
CA SER A 91 2.67 23.90 1.17
C SER A 91 2.35 22.63 0.38
N LEU A 92 1.12 22.12 0.49
CA LEU A 92 0.68 20.86 -0.12
C LEU A 92 -0.04 21.06 -1.45
N VAL A 93 -0.53 22.27 -1.75
CA VAL A 93 -1.44 22.52 -2.87
C VAL A 93 -0.86 23.50 -3.89
N GLN A 94 -1.41 23.43 -5.09
CA GLN A 94 -1.17 24.35 -6.19
C GLN A 94 -2.20 25.50 -6.15
N GLU A 95 -2.02 26.52 -7.00
CA GLU A 95 -2.93 27.69 -7.10
C GLU A 95 -4.38 27.29 -7.43
N ASN A 96 -4.59 26.17 -8.14
CA ASN A 96 -5.92 25.64 -8.48
C ASN A 96 -6.60 24.94 -7.29
N GLY A 97 -5.92 24.80 -6.14
CA GLY A 97 -6.39 24.13 -4.93
C GLY A 97 -6.33 22.62 -4.98
N GLU A 98 -5.67 22.02 -5.97
CA GLU A 98 -5.34 20.61 -6.00
C GLU A 98 -3.98 20.35 -5.35
N PHE A 99 -3.73 19.12 -4.91
CA PHE A 99 -2.41 18.75 -4.40
C PHE A 99 -1.30 18.96 -5.44
N CYS A 100 -0.11 19.30 -4.96
CA CYS A 100 1.11 19.21 -5.75
C CYS A 100 1.37 17.76 -6.14
N SER A 101 1.69 17.49 -7.40
CA SER A 101 1.94 16.11 -7.85
C SER A 101 3.16 15.49 -7.15
N SER A 102 3.17 14.17 -6.99
CA SER A 102 4.33 13.46 -6.43
C SER A 102 5.62 13.69 -7.23
N ARG A 103 5.53 13.93 -8.55
CA ARG A 103 6.67 14.31 -9.41
C ARG A 103 7.20 15.68 -9.02
N GLU A 104 6.32 16.65 -8.82
CA GLU A 104 6.67 18.01 -8.41
C GLU A 104 7.34 18.00 -7.05
N ILE A 105 6.74 17.35 -6.05
CA ILE A 105 7.31 17.22 -4.70
C ILE A 105 8.71 16.59 -4.76
N ARG A 106 8.89 15.50 -5.50
CA ARG A 106 10.20 14.83 -5.66
C ARG A 106 11.23 15.66 -6.42
N SER A 107 10.82 16.63 -7.22
CA SER A 107 11.75 17.49 -7.96
C SER A 107 12.34 18.63 -7.11
N ARG A 108 11.77 18.90 -5.95
CA ARG A 108 12.21 19.92 -5.03
C ARG A 108 13.53 19.54 -4.38
N LYS A 109 14.42 20.55 -4.16
CA LYS A 109 15.73 20.31 -3.54
C LYS A 109 15.65 20.07 -2.04
N GLU A 110 14.62 20.59 -1.42
CA GLU A 110 14.37 20.52 0.02
C GLU A 110 12.97 19.94 0.27
N ASP A 111 12.78 19.38 1.43
CA ASP A 111 11.46 18.94 1.87
C ASP A 111 10.61 20.17 2.22
N THR A 112 9.64 20.46 1.37
CA THR A 112 8.79 21.66 1.50
C THR A 112 7.46 21.37 2.16
N VAL A 113 7.20 20.14 2.56
CA VAL A 113 6.01 19.77 3.32
C VAL A 113 6.10 20.43 4.71
N VAL A 114 5.11 21.22 5.07
CA VAL A 114 4.98 21.79 6.42
C VAL A 114 4.23 20.77 7.29
N ILE A 115 4.84 20.38 8.41
CA ILE A 115 4.34 19.29 9.26
C ILE A 115 2.92 19.58 9.74
N GLU A 116 2.67 20.76 10.25
CA GLU A 116 1.37 21.16 10.80
C GLU A 116 0.26 21.18 9.72
N GLU A 117 0.60 21.56 8.49
CA GLU A 117 -0.32 21.53 7.36
C GLU A 117 -0.63 20.09 6.94
N ALA A 118 0.39 19.24 6.91
CA ALA A 118 0.22 17.82 6.63
C ALA A 118 -0.62 17.13 7.72
N GLU A 119 -0.39 17.43 9.02
CA GLU A 119 -1.21 16.91 10.12
C GLU A 119 -2.69 17.26 9.97
N MET A 120 -3.01 18.50 9.57
CA MET A 120 -4.41 18.90 9.33
C MET A 120 -5.08 18.05 8.25
N GLU A 121 -4.40 17.83 7.13
CA GLU A 121 -4.96 17.02 6.03
C GLU A 121 -5.03 15.53 6.39
N ILE A 122 -4.01 15.00 7.07
CA ILE A 122 -3.99 13.63 7.55
C ILE A 122 -5.18 13.37 8.50
N GLU A 123 -5.45 14.29 9.43
CA GLU A 123 -6.60 14.21 10.34
C GLU A 123 -7.93 14.28 9.58
N ALA A 124 -8.05 15.18 8.59
CA ALA A 124 -9.25 15.26 7.78
C ALA A 124 -9.52 13.94 7.04
N GLN A 125 -8.48 13.31 6.46
CA GLN A 125 -8.59 12.00 5.83
C GLN A 125 -8.92 10.89 6.84
N TYR A 126 -8.38 10.92 8.05
CA TYR A 126 -8.72 9.99 9.12
C TYR A 126 -10.20 10.11 9.54
N PHE A 127 -10.71 11.32 9.74
CA PHE A 127 -12.13 11.49 10.04
C PHE A 127 -13.03 11.06 8.88
N ARG A 128 -12.61 11.30 7.65
CA ARG A 128 -13.31 10.81 6.47
C ARG A 128 -13.30 9.28 6.39
N PHE A 129 -12.19 8.64 6.77
CA PHE A 129 -12.12 7.19 6.88
C PHE A 129 -13.18 6.65 7.85
N LYS A 130 -13.29 7.25 9.03
CA LYS A 130 -14.30 6.86 10.05
C LYS A 130 -15.73 7.12 9.57
N GLU A 131 -15.96 8.21 8.87
CA GLU A 131 -17.27 8.51 8.29
C GLU A 131 -17.69 7.44 7.28
N ILE A 132 -16.77 7.01 6.42
CA ILE A 132 -17.04 6.00 5.39
C ILE A 132 -17.22 4.60 6.02
N THR A 133 -16.35 4.22 6.95
CA THR A 133 -16.24 2.84 7.42
C THR A 133 -16.92 2.55 8.76
N GLY A 134 -17.22 3.58 9.55
CA GLY A 134 -17.73 3.47 10.91
C GLY A 134 -16.69 3.00 11.96
N LYS A 135 -15.40 2.84 11.58
CA LYS A 135 -14.33 2.33 12.47
C LYS A 135 -13.00 3.05 12.23
N ASP A 136 -12.05 2.84 13.15
CA ASP A 136 -10.67 3.27 12.94
C ASP A 136 -9.96 2.39 11.89
N PRO A 137 -8.96 2.94 11.16
CA PRO A 137 -8.15 2.13 10.25
C PRO A 137 -7.32 1.10 11.03
N ASP A 138 -7.17 -0.09 10.43
CA ASP A 138 -6.36 -1.16 11.02
C ASP A 138 -4.87 -0.83 11.00
N TYR A 139 -4.43 -0.04 10.03
CA TYR A 139 -3.09 0.53 9.89
C TYR A 139 -3.13 1.87 9.16
N PHE A 140 -2.03 2.60 9.20
CA PHE A 140 -1.91 3.97 8.75
C PHE A 140 -0.59 4.13 7.99
N GLU A 141 -0.63 4.60 6.74
CA GLU A 141 0.56 4.71 5.90
C GLU A 141 0.38 5.77 4.80
N TYR A 142 1.31 5.92 3.88
CA TYR A 142 1.43 7.03 2.93
C TYR A 142 1.28 6.58 1.47
N HIS A 143 0.72 7.46 0.64
CA HIS A 143 0.68 7.32 -0.81
C HIS A 143 1.82 8.08 -1.48
N ALA A 144 2.66 7.41 -2.27
CA ALA A 144 3.61 7.91 -3.29
C ALA A 144 4.62 9.00 -2.89
N VAL A 145 4.42 9.75 -1.80
CA VAL A 145 5.29 10.87 -1.40
C VAL A 145 6.30 10.41 -0.38
N ILE A 146 7.59 10.50 -0.72
CA ILE A 146 8.71 10.26 0.19
C ILE A 146 9.18 11.61 0.72
N SER A 147 8.73 11.98 1.93
CA SER A 147 9.05 13.22 2.64
C SER A 147 9.21 12.92 4.12
N GLN A 148 10.30 13.37 4.71
CA GLN A 148 10.55 13.17 6.15
C GLN A 148 9.53 13.92 7.00
N ASN A 149 9.15 15.14 6.57
CA ASN A 149 8.15 15.95 7.26
C ASN A 149 6.77 15.28 7.19
N PHE A 150 6.42 14.67 6.05
CA PHE A 150 5.18 13.91 5.93
C PHE A 150 5.16 12.68 6.82
N PHE A 151 6.27 11.94 6.92
CA PHE A 151 6.38 10.79 7.82
C PHE A 151 6.30 11.20 9.30
N ILE A 152 6.87 12.36 9.67
CA ILE A 152 6.73 12.92 11.03
C ILE A 152 5.26 13.25 11.30
N ALA A 153 4.57 13.93 10.38
CA ALA A 153 3.16 14.28 10.51
C ALA A 153 2.27 13.02 10.65
N LEU A 154 2.48 12.00 9.83
CA LEU A 154 1.78 10.72 9.93
C LEU A 154 1.97 10.06 11.31
N ARG A 155 3.22 10.02 11.80
CA ARG A 155 3.53 9.46 13.12
C ARG A 155 2.85 10.25 14.25
N ASN A 156 2.86 11.57 14.16
CA ASN A 156 2.23 12.45 15.15
C ASN A 156 0.72 12.21 15.23
N VAL A 157 0.04 12.18 14.07
CA VAL A 157 -1.40 11.92 14.01
C VAL A 157 -1.72 10.51 14.48
N ALA A 158 -0.97 9.49 14.04
CA ALA A 158 -1.15 8.13 14.50
C ALA A 158 -1.01 8.02 16.03
N LYS A 159 0.02 8.65 16.61
CA LYS A 159 0.22 8.71 18.07
C LYS A 159 -0.93 9.41 18.79
N LYS A 160 -1.43 10.53 18.23
CA LYS A 160 -2.54 11.31 18.80
C LYS A 160 -3.81 10.47 18.94
N TYR A 161 -4.08 9.60 17.99
CA TYR A 161 -5.30 8.78 17.94
C TYR A 161 -5.10 7.31 18.33
N GLY A 162 -3.87 6.92 18.73
CA GLY A 162 -3.56 5.54 19.12
C GLY A 162 -3.62 4.54 17.97
N LEU A 163 -3.28 4.98 16.75
CA LEU A 163 -3.33 4.19 15.52
C LEU A 163 -1.99 3.48 15.27
N PHE A 164 -2.04 2.34 14.58
CA PHE A 164 -0.84 1.63 14.14
C PHE A 164 -0.30 2.28 12.85
N TYR A 165 0.78 3.07 12.99
CA TYR A 165 1.51 3.64 11.85
C TYR A 165 2.54 2.64 11.36
N GLU A 166 2.51 2.31 10.07
CA GLU A 166 3.53 1.49 9.42
C GLU A 166 4.34 2.29 8.42
N ASN A 167 5.65 2.03 8.37
CA ASN A 167 6.58 2.61 7.40
C ASN A 167 7.74 1.65 7.12
N VAL A 168 7.37 0.44 6.72
CA VAL A 168 8.29 -0.71 6.55
C VAL A 168 9.39 -0.54 5.48
N LEU A 169 9.35 0.51 4.66
CA LEU A 169 10.39 0.73 3.63
C LEU A 169 11.35 1.87 4.00
N PHE A 170 11.00 2.74 4.94
CA PHE A 170 11.76 3.95 5.23
C PHE A 170 12.05 4.17 6.71
N ASP A 171 11.58 3.28 7.59
CA ASP A 171 11.80 3.35 9.03
C ASP A 171 12.33 2.01 9.58
N GLN A 172 13.67 1.89 9.61
CA GLN A 172 14.34 0.68 10.10
C GLN A 172 14.14 0.45 11.60
N GLU A 173 13.82 1.49 12.38
CA GLU A 173 13.51 1.36 13.80
C GLU A 173 12.12 0.72 13.94
N PHE A 174 11.15 1.19 13.18
CA PHE A 174 9.82 0.56 13.10
C PHE A 174 9.91 -0.93 12.72
N GLU A 175 10.68 -1.26 11.67
CA GLU A 175 10.84 -2.65 11.23
C GLU A 175 11.36 -3.56 12.34
N LYS A 176 12.39 -3.11 13.06
CA LYS A 176 13.01 -3.88 14.16
C LYS A 176 12.10 -4.00 15.37
N GLU A 177 11.44 -2.92 15.77
CA GLU A 177 10.56 -2.90 16.93
C GLU A 177 9.31 -3.76 16.76
N ASN A 178 8.78 -3.81 15.54
CA ASN A 178 7.56 -4.54 15.22
C ASN A 178 7.83 -5.92 14.58
N ASN A 179 9.07 -6.22 14.24
CA ASN A 179 9.46 -7.42 13.50
C ASN A 179 8.67 -7.62 12.19
N ILE A 180 8.39 -6.50 11.51
CA ILE A 180 7.67 -6.42 10.23
C ILE A 180 8.57 -5.71 9.22
N TYR A 181 8.84 -6.34 8.09
CA TYR A 181 9.84 -5.89 7.13
C TYR A 181 9.26 -5.70 5.73
N GLY A 182 9.55 -4.57 5.11
CA GLY A 182 9.08 -4.24 3.76
C GLY A 182 9.95 -4.85 2.68
N ILE A 183 9.33 -5.50 1.71
CA ILE A 183 10.00 -5.93 0.48
C ILE A 183 10.06 -4.73 -0.46
N ALA A 184 11.28 -4.31 -0.84
CA ALA A 184 11.46 -3.21 -1.77
C ALA A 184 10.72 -3.48 -3.09
N MET A 185 10.05 -2.46 -3.63
CA MET A 185 9.32 -2.60 -4.89
C MET A 185 10.23 -3.06 -6.04
N ALA A 186 9.65 -3.81 -6.97
CA ALA A 186 10.34 -4.23 -8.17
C ALA A 186 10.85 -3.02 -8.98
N LYS A 187 12.03 -3.18 -9.59
CA LYS A 187 12.55 -2.15 -10.49
C LYS A 187 11.71 -2.10 -11.77
N LEU A 188 11.10 -0.94 -12.01
CA LEU A 188 10.32 -0.70 -13.21
C LEU A 188 11.24 -0.48 -14.42
N ASN A 189 10.82 -0.97 -15.58
CA ASN A 189 11.46 -0.68 -16.86
C ASN A 189 11.00 0.70 -17.42
N GLU A 190 11.44 1.05 -18.63
CA GLU A 190 11.08 2.31 -19.29
C GLU A 190 9.57 2.46 -19.56
N GLN A 191 8.83 1.35 -19.67
CA GLN A 191 7.38 1.34 -19.82
C GLN A 191 6.62 1.32 -18.48
N MET A 192 7.32 1.52 -17.37
CA MET A 192 6.76 1.42 -16.01
C MET A 192 6.17 0.03 -15.70
N LEU A 193 6.83 -1.03 -16.21
CA LEU A 193 6.41 -2.42 -16.03
C LEU A 193 7.53 -3.25 -15.37
N TYR A 194 7.11 -4.32 -14.72
CA TYR A 194 7.95 -5.42 -14.24
C TYR A 194 7.17 -6.74 -14.35
N ASP A 195 7.82 -7.88 -14.19
CA ASP A 195 7.15 -9.17 -14.09
C ASP A 195 6.80 -9.45 -12.61
N PRO A 196 5.51 -9.46 -12.22
CA PRO A 196 5.10 -9.72 -10.84
C PRO A 196 5.49 -11.12 -10.35
N LYS A 197 5.62 -12.09 -11.26
CA LYS A 197 6.07 -13.44 -10.93
C LYS A 197 7.56 -13.45 -10.58
N GLU A 198 8.39 -12.83 -11.41
CA GLU A 198 9.82 -12.69 -11.14
C GLU A 198 10.06 -11.92 -9.83
N TYR A 199 9.24 -10.89 -9.56
CA TYR A 199 9.34 -10.10 -8.35
C TYR A 199 9.16 -10.94 -7.08
N ILE A 200 8.12 -11.77 -6.99
CA ILE A 200 7.92 -12.61 -5.80
C ILE A 200 8.93 -13.76 -5.72
N GLU A 201 9.33 -14.35 -6.85
CA GLU A 201 10.38 -15.40 -6.87
C GLU A 201 11.71 -14.85 -6.33
N ASN A 202 12.10 -13.63 -6.72
CA ASN A 202 13.31 -12.95 -6.24
C ASN A 202 13.21 -12.51 -4.76
N SER A 203 12.00 -12.37 -4.23
CA SER A 203 11.76 -11.99 -2.84
C SER A 203 11.78 -13.17 -1.85
N LEU A 204 11.84 -14.41 -2.33
CA LEU A 204 11.75 -15.61 -1.49
C LEU A 204 12.83 -15.66 -0.38
N GLU A 205 14.05 -15.29 -0.69
CA GLU A 205 15.13 -15.29 0.31
C GLU A 205 14.90 -14.21 1.38
N PHE A 206 14.39 -13.04 1.01
CA PHE A 206 13.98 -12.01 1.95
C PHE A 206 12.87 -12.53 2.88
N ILE A 207 11.82 -13.13 2.33
CA ILE A 207 10.70 -13.69 3.10
C ILE A 207 11.19 -14.76 4.09
N ARG A 208 12.14 -15.59 3.70
CA ARG A 208 12.73 -16.63 4.59
C ARG A 208 13.52 -16.05 5.77
N ASN A 209 14.11 -14.90 5.59
CA ASN A 209 14.98 -14.28 6.59
C ASN A 209 14.21 -13.42 7.62
N HIS A 210 12.90 -13.16 7.39
CA HIS A 210 12.08 -12.29 8.24
C HIS A 210 10.82 -13.02 8.73
N ASP A 211 10.38 -12.71 9.96
CA ASP A 211 9.19 -13.36 10.55
C ASP A 211 7.91 -12.91 9.85
N VAL A 212 7.80 -11.60 9.59
CA VAL A 212 6.70 -11.00 8.83
C VAL A 212 7.28 -10.13 7.73
N SER A 213 6.89 -10.40 6.50
CA SER A 213 7.23 -9.58 5.34
C SER A 213 5.99 -8.90 4.77
N VAL A 214 6.15 -7.70 4.24
CA VAL A 214 5.09 -6.93 3.55
C VAL A 214 5.46 -6.77 2.09
N MET A 215 4.54 -7.15 1.21
CA MET A 215 4.67 -6.97 -0.23
C MET A 215 3.52 -6.13 -0.75
N VAL A 216 3.84 -5.05 -1.46
CA VAL A 216 2.87 -4.05 -1.90
C VAL A 216 2.61 -4.19 -3.39
N PHE A 217 1.33 -4.13 -3.76
CA PHE A 217 0.82 -4.15 -5.13
C PHE A 217 -0.21 -3.05 -5.35
N HIS A 218 -0.44 -2.71 -6.60
CA HIS A 218 -1.42 -1.71 -7.02
C HIS A 218 -2.40 -2.29 -8.05
N PRO A 219 -3.09 -3.41 -7.73
CA PRO A 219 -3.98 -4.05 -8.69
C PRO A 219 -5.11 -3.12 -9.09
N GLY A 220 -5.48 -3.15 -10.37
CA GLY A 220 -6.55 -2.28 -10.87
C GLY A 220 -6.89 -2.59 -12.32
N TYR A 221 -8.08 -2.19 -12.75
CA TYR A 221 -8.38 -2.03 -14.16
C TYR A 221 -8.06 -0.59 -14.59
N LEU A 222 -8.26 -0.28 -15.85
CA LEU A 222 -7.93 1.03 -16.43
C LEU A 222 -9.20 1.77 -16.84
N ASP A 223 -9.22 3.05 -16.51
CA ASP A 223 -10.19 4.03 -16.99
C ASP A 223 -9.49 5.31 -17.42
N GLN A 224 -10.25 6.28 -17.91
CA GLN A 224 -9.69 7.55 -18.38
C GLN A 224 -8.98 8.31 -17.25
N TYR A 225 -9.49 8.21 -16.00
CA TYR A 225 -8.89 8.90 -14.86
C TYR A 225 -7.49 8.37 -14.57
N ILE A 226 -7.32 7.05 -14.47
CA ILE A 226 -6.02 6.41 -14.24
C ILE A 226 -5.04 6.69 -15.36
N LEU A 227 -5.47 6.66 -16.62
CA LEU A 227 -4.60 6.93 -17.76
C LEU A 227 -4.03 8.36 -17.78
N THR A 228 -4.69 9.30 -17.11
CA THR A 228 -4.28 10.71 -17.06
C THR A 228 -3.66 11.16 -15.73
N HIS A 229 -3.88 10.45 -14.63
CA HIS A 229 -3.46 10.87 -13.29
C HIS A 229 -2.46 9.91 -12.61
N SER A 230 -2.16 8.76 -13.22
CA SER A 230 -1.21 7.80 -12.66
C SER A 230 -0.17 7.37 -13.69
N SER A 231 1.08 7.22 -13.24
CA SER A 231 2.12 6.54 -14.03
C SER A 231 1.97 5.02 -14.00
N PHE A 232 1.28 4.47 -12.98
CA PHE A 232 0.96 3.05 -12.88
C PHE A 232 -0.34 2.77 -13.66
N THR A 233 -0.19 2.25 -14.86
CA THR A 233 -1.31 1.93 -15.77
C THR A 233 -1.36 0.43 -16.05
N LEU A 234 -0.71 -0.04 -17.10
CA LEU A 234 -0.76 -1.46 -17.51
C LEU A 234 -0.31 -2.41 -16.40
N ILE A 235 0.63 -2.02 -15.59
CA ILE A 235 1.11 -2.84 -14.45
C ILE A 235 -0.02 -3.21 -13.50
N ARG A 236 -1.02 -2.35 -13.30
CA ARG A 236 -2.18 -2.63 -12.44
C ARG A 236 -2.95 -3.86 -12.88
N ALA A 237 -3.18 -3.98 -14.20
CA ALA A 237 -3.89 -5.13 -14.77
C ALA A 237 -3.04 -6.42 -14.66
N MET A 238 -1.72 -6.30 -14.87
CA MET A 238 -0.79 -7.43 -14.73
C MET A 238 -0.74 -7.93 -13.28
N GLU A 239 -0.67 -7.03 -12.31
CA GLU A 239 -0.71 -7.37 -10.89
C GLU A 239 -2.06 -7.99 -10.50
N CYS A 240 -3.17 -7.44 -10.98
CA CYS A 240 -4.50 -7.99 -10.72
C CYS A 240 -4.62 -9.45 -11.21
N ASP A 241 -4.17 -9.74 -12.43
CA ASP A 241 -4.16 -11.09 -12.99
C ASP A 241 -3.22 -12.03 -12.20
N PHE A 242 -2.00 -11.56 -11.92
CA PHE A 242 -1.01 -12.31 -11.15
C PHE A 242 -1.52 -12.68 -9.74
N LEU A 243 -2.08 -11.72 -9.01
CA LEU A 243 -2.59 -11.92 -7.65
C LEU A 243 -3.73 -12.95 -7.58
N CYS A 244 -4.50 -13.10 -8.66
CA CYS A 244 -5.59 -14.06 -8.77
C CYS A 244 -5.14 -15.43 -9.31
N SER A 245 -3.90 -15.56 -9.77
CA SER A 245 -3.42 -16.75 -10.48
C SER A 245 -3.34 -17.98 -9.58
N SER A 246 -3.62 -19.16 -10.15
CA SER A 246 -3.40 -20.44 -9.48
C SER A 246 -1.92 -20.68 -9.19
N TRP A 247 -1.04 -20.18 -10.10
CA TRP A 247 0.39 -20.30 -9.91
C TRP A 247 0.87 -19.68 -8.59
N LEU A 248 0.42 -18.46 -8.27
CA LEU A 248 0.79 -17.78 -7.02
C LEU A 248 0.29 -18.54 -5.79
N LYS A 249 -0.95 -19.03 -5.83
CA LYS A 249 -1.53 -19.82 -4.74
C LYS A 249 -0.77 -21.12 -4.51
N ASP A 250 -0.35 -21.78 -5.58
CA ASP A 250 0.44 -23.01 -5.50
C ASP A 250 1.86 -22.73 -5.01
N TRP A 251 2.47 -21.61 -5.44
CA TRP A 251 3.78 -21.16 -5.00
C TRP A 251 3.80 -20.86 -3.48
N LEU A 252 2.80 -20.15 -2.96
CA LEU A 252 2.68 -19.87 -1.51
C LEU A 252 2.58 -21.19 -0.71
N LYS A 253 1.83 -22.17 -1.20
CA LYS A 253 1.73 -23.51 -0.58
C LYS A 253 3.03 -24.30 -0.67
N GLU A 254 3.70 -24.30 -1.84
CA GLU A 254 4.98 -25.00 -2.06
C GLU A 254 6.03 -24.56 -1.05
N TYR A 255 6.09 -23.25 -0.78
CA TYR A 255 7.04 -22.65 0.15
C TYR A 255 6.52 -22.52 1.59
N GLN A 256 5.30 -22.99 1.87
CA GLN A 256 4.69 -22.94 3.21
C GLN A 256 4.62 -21.52 3.80
N ILE A 257 4.33 -20.53 2.94
CA ILE A 257 4.19 -19.13 3.34
C ILE A 257 2.76 -18.91 3.85
N GLU A 258 2.63 -18.51 5.12
CA GLU A 258 1.36 -18.16 5.75
C GLU A 258 0.97 -16.72 5.36
N LEU A 259 -0.22 -16.56 4.78
CA LEU A 259 -0.79 -15.24 4.58
C LEU A 259 -1.32 -14.68 5.90
N THR A 260 -0.96 -13.42 6.19
CA THR A 260 -1.40 -12.70 7.39
C THR A 260 -1.79 -11.28 7.04
N ASP A 261 -2.26 -10.50 8.01
CA ASP A 261 -2.61 -9.09 7.85
C ASP A 261 -2.14 -8.23 9.04
N PHE A 262 -2.20 -6.90 8.89
CA PHE A 262 -1.71 -5.97 9.90
C PHE A 262 -2.45 -6.09 11.25
N ARG A 263 -3.71 -6.54 11.30
CA ARG A 263 -4.48 -6.72 12.55
C ARG A 263 -3.87 -7.83 13.42
N LYS A 264 -3.31 -8.86 12.77
CA LYS A 264 -2.77 -10.06 13.44
C LYS A 264 -1.33 -9.89 13.89
N VAL A 265 -0.60 -8.91 13.34
CA VAL A 265 0.83 -8.73 13.63
C VAL A 265 1.15 -7.52 14.51
N LYS A 266 0.29 -6.52 14.57
CA LYS A 266 0.48 -5.30 15.40
C LYS A 266 0.49 -5.53 16.92
N ASN A 267 0.14 -6.74 17.36
CA ASN A 267 0.07 -7.10 18.78
C ASN A 267 0.93 -8.35 19.10
N ALA A 268 1.85 -8.73 18.18
CA ALA A 268 2.67 -9.96 18.33
C ALA A 268 3.99 -9.69 19.07
#